data_a988338c86917fcd90a1accdbe0517f8
#
_entry.id   a988338c86917fcd90a1accdbe0517f8
#
_cell.length_a   1.000
_cell.length_b   1.000
_cell.length_c   1.000
_cell.angle_alpha   90.00
_cell.angle_beta   90.00
_cell.angle_gamma   90.00
#
_symmetry.space_group_name_H-M   'P 1'
#
loop_
_entity.id
_entity.type
_entity.pdbx_description
1 polymer ?
#
loop_
_entity_poly.entity_id
_entity_poly.type
_entity_poly.pdbx_seq_one_letter_code
_entity_poly.pdbx_strand_id
1 'polypeptide(L)'
;WNVALDQPGRFAAIVPVCGAVLAPRAVRPTLFVEEVAQESDPYAVIAKRLRHTPIWIFHGALDDVVPPDDDRKLHAAFQSAAARDVRYTEYPEGNHNAWDATYADPAMWAWLFAQKR
;
A
#
# COMPACT_ATOMS: atom_id res chain seq x y z
N TRP A 1 0.80 1.71 -6.45
CA TRP A 1 0.76 0.29 -6.78
C TRP A 1 1.00 0.00 -8.26
N ASN A 2 0.41 0.75 -9.19
CA ASN A 2 0.57 0.52 -10.63
C ASN A 2 2.03 0.45 -11.05
N VAL A 3 2.83 1.45 -10.69
CA VAL A 3 4.25 1.49 -11.07
C VAL A 3 5.05 0.31 -10.49
N ALA A 4 4.74 -0.08 -9.26
CA ALA A 4 5.42 -1.21 -8.62
C ALA A 4 5.09 -2.54 -9.29
N LEU A 5 3.84 -2.70 -9.73
CA LEU A 5 3.39 -3.92 -10.43
C LEU A 5 3.90 -3.98 -11.87
N ASP A 6 3.98 -2.82 -12.54
CA ASP A 6 4.54 -2.72 -13.88
C ASP A 6 6.04 -3.05 -13.91
N GLN A 7 6.76 -2.66 -12.84
CA GLN A 7 8.21 -2.85 -12.76
C GLN A 7 8.62 -3.57 -11.46
N PRO A 8 8.20 -4.83 -11.27
CA PRO A 8 8.56 -5.59 -10.06
C PRO A 8 10.07 -5.77 -9.95
N GLY A 9 10.60 -5.56 -8.76
CA GLY A 9 12.04 -5.65 -8.50
C GLY A 9 12.85 -4.40 -8.84
N ARG A 10 12.20 -3.36 -9.41
CA ARG A 10 12.90 -2.11 -9.70
C ARG A 10 13.22 -1.30 -8.44
N PHE A 11 12.34 -1.33 -7.47
CA PHE A 11 12.45 -0.53 -6.26
C PHE A 11 12.99 -1.35 -5.10
N ALA A 12 13.93 -0.78 -4.33
CA ALA A 12 14.45 -1.40 -3.12
C ALA A 12 13.41 -1.48 -2.01
N ALA A 13 12.48 -0.54 -1.98
CA ALA A 13 11.33 -0.50 -1.07
C ALA A 13 10.23 0.40 -1.61
N ILE A 14 9.03 0.25 -1.04
CA ILE A 14 7.85 1.04 -1.42
C ILE A 14 7.16 1.53 -0.15
N VAL A 15 6.75 2.80 -0.15
CA VAL A 15 5.98 3.40 0.95
C VAL A 15 4.67 3.97 0.39
N PRO A 16 3.63 3.16 0.28
CA PRO A 16 2.30 3.65 -0.11
C PRO A 16 1.67 4.44 1.04
N VAL A 17 1.14 5.62 0.75
CA VAL A 17 0.46 6.46 1.72
C VAL A 17 -0.95 6.78 1.19
N CYS A 18 -1.97 6.40 1.92
CA CYS A 18 -3.38 6.58 1.55
C CYS A 18 -3.71 6.00 0.17
N GLY A 19 -3.13 4.84 -0.15
CA GLY A 19 -3.34 4.19 -1.44
C GLY A 19 -4.68 3.49 -1.55
N ALA A 20 -5.07 3.19 -2.79
CA ALA A 20 -6.27 2.41 -3.09
C ALA A 20 -5.96 1.36 -4.15
N VAL A 21 -6.71 0.28 -4.16
CA VAL A 21 -6.66 -0.76 -5.19
C VAL A 21 -7.88 -0.68 -6.07
N LEU A 22 -9.06 -0.64 -5.48
CA LEU A 22 -10.33 -0.60 -6.19
C LEU A 22 -11.04 0.74 -6.04
N ALA A 23 -10.41 1.76 -5.55
CA ALA A 23 -10.87 3.12 -5.28
C ALA A 23 -12.35 3.22 -4.86
N PRO A 24 -12.78 4.21 -4.16
CA PRO A 24 -14.20 4.42 -3.95
C PRO A 24 -14.88 4.72 -5.30
N ARG A 25 -15.35 3.69 -5.99
CA ARG A 25 -15.94 3.76 -7.33
C ARG A 25 -17.06 4.78 -7.42
N ALA A 26 -17.76 5.01 -6.30
CA ALA A 26 -18.80 6.02 -6.24
C ALA A 26 -18.27 7.45 -6.39
N VAL A 27 -17.02 7.69 -6.02
CA VAL A 27 -16.40 9.02 -6.02
C VAL A 27 -15.47 9.20 -7.22
N ARG A 28 -14.69 8.16 -7.52
CA ARG A 28 -13.69 8.21 -8.60
C ARG A 28 -13.63 6.87 -9.35
N PRO A 29 -14.55 6.60 -10.25
CA PRO A 29 -14.67 5.30 -10.91
C PRO A 29 -13.46 4.94 -11.79
N THR A 30 -12.60 5.91 -12.12
CA THR A 30 -11.42 5.71 -12.96
C THR A 30 -10.13 5.52 -12.18
N LEU A 31 -10.16 5.63 -10.84
CA LEU A 31 -8.97 5.43 -10.00
C LEU A 31 -8.95 3.98 -9.48
N PHE A 32 -8.21 3.15 -10.14
CA PHE A 32 -7.98 1.76 -9.74
C PHE A 32 -6.60 1.30 -10.19
N VAL A 33 -6.15 0.19 -9.64
CA VAL A 33 -4.89 -0.43 -10.07
C VAL A 33 -5.14 -1.26 -11.32
N GLU A 34 -4.78 -0.74 -12.48
CA GLU A 34 -5.09 -1.33 -13.79
C GLU A 34 -4.59 -2.76 -13.93
N GLU A 35 -3.39 -3.04 -13.44
CA GLU A 35 -2.74 -4.35 -13.54
C GLU A 35 -3.55 -5.49 -12.93
N VAL A 36 -4.46 -5.19 -12.01
CA VAL A 36 -5.26 -6.18 -11.29
C VAL A 36 -6.76 -5.92 -11.36
N ALA A 37 -7.18 -4.97 -12.19
CA ALA A 37 -8.58 -4.53 -12.26
C ALA A 37 -9.55 -5.65 -12.67
N GLN A 38 -9.09 -6.64 -13.42
CA GLN A 38 -9.88 -7.77 -13.90
C GLN A 38 -9.72 -9.04 -13.07
N GLU A 39 -8.87 -8.99 -12.04
CA GLU A 39 -8.65 -10.15 -11.18
C GLU A 39 -9.78 -10.35 -10.18
N SER A 40 -10.11 -11.60 -9.89
CA SER A 40 -11.14 -11.95 -8.90
C SER A 40 -10.72 -11.58 -7.47
N ASP A 41 -9.43 -11.71 -7.18
CA ASP A 41 -8.83 -11.26 -5.92
C ASP A 41 -7.59 -10.41 -6.21
N PRO A 42 -7.78 -9.10 -6.45
CA PRO A 42 -6.67 -8.22 -6.78
C PRO A 42 -5.62 -8.12 -5.67
N TYR A 43 -6.04 -8.23 -4.41
CA TYR A 43 -5.13 -8.14 -3.26
C TYR A 43 -4.16 -9.32 -3.23
N ALA A 44 -4.65 -10.53 -3.47
CA ALA A 44 -3.81 -11.73 -3.52
C ALA A 44 -2.80 -11.65 -4.67
N VAL A 45 -3.20 -11.13 -5.82
CA VAL A 45 -2.30 -10.96 -6.98
C VAL A 45 -1.20 -9.95 -6.69
N ILE A 46 -1.54 -8.79 -6.11
CA ILE A 46 -0.55 -7.78 -5.69
C ILE A 46 0.44 -8.39 -4.71
N ALA A 47 -0.07 -9.04 -3.67
CA ALA A 47 0.75 -9.64 -2.63
C ALA A 47 1.72 -10.69 -3.19
N LYS A 48 1.26 -11.55 -4.10
CA LYS A 48 2.09 -12.55 -4.75
C LYS A 48 3.20 -11.93 -5.60
N ARG A 49 2.86 -10.90 -6.38
CA ARG A 49 3.82 -10.25 -7.31
C ARG A 49 4.87 -9.43 -6.56
N LEU A 50 4.50 -8.82 -5.44
CA LEU A 50 5.39 -7.92 -4.67
C LEU A 50 5.91 -8.53 -3.35
N ARG A 51 5.72 -9.83 -3.12
CA ARG A 51 6.08 -10.49 -1.86
C ARG A 51 7.56 -10.38 -1.47
N HIS A 52 8.43 -10.10 -2.39
CA HIS A 52 9.87 -9.97 -2.15
C HIS A 52 10.34 -8.52 -2.00
N THR A 53 9.44 -7.55 -2.20
CA THR A 53 9.72 -6.13 -2.07
C THR A 53 9.39 -5.68 -0.65
N PRO A 54 10.32 -5.05 0.07
CA PRO A 54 9.99 -4.41 1.35
C PRO A 54 8.95 -3.31 1.15
N ILE A 55 7.89 -3.33 1.98
CA ILE A 55 6.77 -2.39 1.85
C ILE A 55 6.36 -1.92 3.24
N TRP A 56 6.15 -0.62 3.41
CA TRP A 56 5.54 -0.07 4.62
C TRP A 56 4.35 0.80 4.23
N ILE A 57 3.15 0.29 4.47
CA ILE A 57 1.89 0.93 4.12
C ILE A 57 1.46 1.86 5.25
N PHE A 58 0.98 3.07 4.90
CA PHE A 58 0.46 4.05 5.85
C PHE A 58 -0.93 4.52 5.42
N HIS A 59 -1.86 4.59 6.36
CA HIS A 59 -3.22 5.05 6.10
C HIS A 59 -3.84 5.70 7.33
N GLY A 60 -4.76 6.64 7.15
CA GLY A 60 -5.57 7.19 8.22
C GLY A 60 -6.83 6.35 8.46
N ALA A 61 -7.11 5.99 9.71
CA ALA A 61 -8.30 5.20 10.05
C ALA A 61 -9.61 5.94 9.72
N LEU A 62 -9.58 7.27 9.75
CA LEU A 62 -10.74 8.15 9.51
C LEU A 62 -10.70 8.79 8.11
N ASP A 63 -9.94 8.21 7.18
CA ASP A 63 -9.88 8.69 5.80
C ASP A 63 -11.24 8.52 5.12
N ASP A 64 -11.87 9.63 4.77
CA ASP A 64 -13.18 9.69 4.12
C ASP A 64 -13.09 9.91 2.60
N VAL A 65 -11.89 10.08 2.08
CA VAL A 65 -11.63 10.24 0.63
C VAL A 65 -11.26 8.89 0.03
N VAL A 66 -10.28 8.22 0.62
CA VAL A 66 -9.89 6.85 0.29
C VAL A 66 -9.96 6.03 1.58
N PRO A 67 -11.02 5.25 1.79
CA PRO A 67 -11.15 4.42 2.98
C PRO A 67 -9.96 3.46 3.14
N PRO A 68 -9.55 3.13 4.38
CA PRO A 68 -8.39 2.26 4.62
C PRO A 68 -8.64 0.78 4.31
N ASP A 69 -9.84 0.43 3.86
CA ASP A 69 -10.26 -0.96 3.62
C ASP A 69 -9.33 -1.71 2.68
N ASP A 70 -8.91 -1.07 1.57
CA ASP A 70 -8.02 -1.70 0.60
C ASP A 70 -6.64 -2.00 1.20
N ASP A 71 -6.07 -1.07 1.95
CA ASP A 71 -4.77 -1.26 2.57
C ASP A 71 -4.82 -2.30 3.70
N ARG A 72 -5.92 -2.39 4.43
CA ARG A 72 -6.16 -3.47 5.40
C ARG A 72 -6.19 -4.84 4.72
N LYS A 73 -6.90 -4.95 3.60
CA LYS A 73 -6.97 -6.18 2.81
C LYS A 73 -5.63 -6.54 2.18
N LEU A 74 -4.90 -5.55 1.68
CA LEU A 74 -3.55 -5.75 1.16
C LEU A 74 -2.59 -6.28 2.23
N HIS A 75 -2.59 -5.68 3.41
CA HIS A 75 -1.74 -6.14 4.51
C HIS A 75 -2.04 -7.60 4.86
N ALA A 76 -3.32 -7.97 4.97
CA ALA A 76 -3.72 -9.35 5.22
C ALA A 76 -3.28 -10.29 4.08
N ALA A 77 -3.41 -9.87 2.83
CA ALA A 77 -2.99 -10.65 1.68
C ALA A 77 -1.46 -10.85 1.65
N PHE A 78 -0.69 -9.84 1.99
CA PHE A 78 0.77 -9.95 2.10
C PHE A 78 1.17 -10.95 3.20
N GLN A 79 0.49 -10.93 4.34
CA GLN A 79 0.72 -11.91 5.41
C GLN A 79 0.42 -13.33 4.93
N SER A 80 -0.68 -13.54 4.22
CA SER A 80 -1.05 -14.84 3.64
C SER A 80 -0.06 -15.31 2.57
N ALA A 81 0.55 -14.40 1.85
CA ALA A 81 1.57 -14.70 0.83
C ALA A 81 2.96 -14.92 1.42
N ALA A 82 3.12 -14.88 2.73
CA ALA A 82 4.40 -14.96 3.43
C ALA A 82 5.41 -13.91 2.89
N ALA A 83 4.95 -12.71 2.70
CA ALA A 83 5.78 -11.60 2.22
C ALA A 83 6.92 -11.31 3.21
N ARG A 84 8.09 -10.95 2.67
CA ARG A 84 9.34 -10.88 3.43
C ARG A 84 9.35 -9.78 4.49
N ASP A 85 8.99 -8.56 4.12
CA ASP A 85 8.99 -7.40 5.03
C ASP A 85 7.88 -6.45 4.58
N VAL A 86 6.69 -6.67 5.11
CA VAL A 86 5.55 -5.81 4.85
C VAL A 86 5.00 -5.32 6.18
N ARG A 87 4.94 -4.00 6.33
CA ARG A 87 4.48 -3.31 7.53
C ARG A 87 3.24 -2.49 7.21
N TYR A 88 2.41 -2.30 8.20
CA TYR A 88 1.24 -1.45 8.11
C TYR A 88 1.11 -0.57 9.34
N THR A 89 1.02 0.73 9.14
CA THR A 89 0.71 1.70 10.18
C THR A 89 -0.59 2.41 9.83
N GLU A 90 -1.58 2.27 10.70
CA GLU A 90 -2.85 2.98 10.59
C GLU A 90 -2.90 4.02 11.71
N TYR A 91 -3.04 5.28 11.33
CA TYR A 91 -3.18 6.37 12.30
C TYR A 91 -4.62 6.39 12.81
N PRO A 92 -4.87 6.13 14.13
CA PRO A 92 -6.25 5.96 14.63
C PRO A 92 -7.13 7.20 14.44
N GLU A 93 -6.55 8.38 14.49
CA GLU A 93 -7.25 9.66 14.31
C GLU A 93 -6.90 10.34 12.98
N GLY A 94 -6.15 9.65 12.11
CA GLY A 94 -5.71 10.19 10.84
C GLY A 94 -6.83 10.22 9.81
N ASN A 95 -6.89 11.31 9.05
CA ASN A 95 -7.76 11.47 7.89
C ASN A 95 -6.97 11.18 6.60
N HIS A 96 -7.44 11.69 5.45
CA HIS A 96 -6.75 11.49 4.18
C HIS A 96 -5.34 12.11 4.16
N ASN A 97 -5.06 13.12 4.97
CA ASN A 97 -3.72 13.70 5.10
C ASN A 97 -2.82 12.87 6.05
N ALA A 98 -2.63 11.60 5.77
CA ALA A 98 -1.69 10.77 6.52
C ALA A 98 -0.23 11.00 6.10
N TRP A 99 0.00 11.63 4.97
CA TRP A 99 1.36 11.88 4.46
C TRP A 99 2.17 12.83 5.34
N ASP A 100 1.57 13.82 5.99
CA ASP A 100 2.30 14.72 6.88
C ASP A 100 2.93 13.94 8.04
N ALA A 101 2.16 13.10 8.72
CA ALA A 101 2.66 12.27 9.82
C ALA A 101 3.70 11.25 9.31
N THR A 102 3.46 10.64 8.15
CA THR A 102 4.36 9.65 7.57
C THR A 102 5.71 10.27 7.21
N TYR A 103 5.71 11.41 6.53
CA TYR A 103 6.95 12.07 6.12
C TYR A 103 7.68 12.76 7.27
N ALA A 104 7.00 13.00 8.38
CA ALA A 104 7.61 13.52 9.61
C ALA A 104 8.19 12.40 10.49
N ASP A 105 7.93 11.14 10.18
CA ASP A 105 8.37 10.00 10.99
C ASP A 105 9.81 9.60 10.63
N PRO A 106 10.79 9.84 11.53
CA PRO A 106 12.18 9.46 11.28
C PRO A 106 12.38 7.95 11.17
N ALA A 107 11.52 7.15 11.81
CA ALA A 107 11.60 5.69 11.73
C ALA A 107 11.29 5.20 10.32
N MET A 108 10.34 5.83 9.63
CA MET A 108 10.01 5.50 8.24
C MET A 108 11.21 5.76 7.33
N TRP A 109 11.84 6.92 7.44
CA TRP A 109 13.01 7.26 6.63
C TRP A 109 14.20 6.35 6.92
N ALA A 110 14.48 6.05 8.19
CA ALA A 110 15.56 5.13 8.57
C ALA A 110 15.34 3.74 7.97
N TRP A 111 14.11 3.23 8.06
CA TRP A 111 13.75 1.95 7.46
C TRP A 111 13.89 1.98 5.93
N LEU A 112 13.36 3.01 5.28
CA LEU A 112 13.37 3.14 3.81
C LEU A 112 14.80 3.14 3.25
N PHE A 113 15.68 3.96 3.83
CA PHE A 113 17.06 4.07 3.35
C PHE A 113 17.96 2.90 3.76
N ALA A 114 17.52 2.04 4.65
CA ALA A 114 18.22 0.79 4.96
C ALA A 114 17.95 -0.31 3.93
N GLN A 115 16.95 -0.16 3.07
CA GLN A 115 16.59 -1.20 2.11
C GLN A 115 17.53 -1.18 0.89
N LYS A 116 17.83 -2.37 0.41
CA LYS A 116 18.67 -2.59 -0.79
C LYS A 116 18.02 -3.62 -1.69
N ARG A 117 18.23 -3.42 -2.98
CA ARG A 117 17.76 -4.39 -3.97
C ARG A 117 18.60 -5.66 -3.93
#